data_930ac78639a8e8e5f204c8cd01142b4a
#
_entry.id   930ac78639a8e8e5f204c8cd01142b4a
#
_cell.length_a   1.000
_cell.length_b   1.000
_cell.length_c   1.000
_cell.angle_alpha   90.00
_cell.angle_beta   90.00
_cell.angle_gamma   90.00
#
_symmetry.space_group_name_H-M   'P 1'
#
loop_
_entity.id
_entity.type
_entity.pdbx_description
1 polymer ?
#
loop_
_entity_poly.entity_id
_entity_poly.type
_entity_poly.pdbx_seq_one_letter_code
_entity_poly.pdbx_strand_id
1 'polypeptide(L)'
;MKIIFMSPKKACLSILYALFTNTRKNEWIGPRVFDVWGLPTKRILKAYKLRLYPTVEQQARIDHTLDCCRFVFNHMLDRQQKIYTRRGEHMSAYDMQKVLTRMKNYLPWLRDADSKALKYACCQVEDAYKHFFKKQCGFPHFKKKRQCAASYTTTKGTSIHIEQRQVKLPLLGWIEARGGKIPDGVIKRATIQRSATGKYYASILM
;
A
#
# COMPACT_ATOMS: atom_id res chain seq x y z
N MET A 1 52.74 12.80 29.85
CA MET A 1 51.36 12.82 29.40
C MET A 1 51.36 12.67 27.89
N LYS A 2 51.19 11.42 27.39
CA LYS A 2 51.20 11.13 25.94
C LYS A 2 49.75 11.17 25.40
N ILE A 3 49.49 12.14 24.57
CA ILE A 3 48.20 12.24 23.84
C ILE A 3 48.28 11.26 22.67
N ILE A 4 47.50 10.17 22.75
CA ILE A 4 47.38 9.21 21.65
C ILE A 4 46.36 9.79 20.68
N PHE A 5 46.81 10.24 19.53
CA PHE A 5 45.99 10.63 18.40
C PHE A 5 45.33 9.36 17.82
N MET A 6 44.06 9.13 18.11
CA MET A 6 43.29 8.11 17.45
C MET A 6 42.91 8.54 16.04
N SER A 7 43.30 7.75 15.06
CA SER A 7 42.99 7.94 13.65
C SER A 7 41.47 8.06 13.40
N PRO A 8 40.99 8.98 12.55
CA PRO A 8 39.56 9.29 12.36
C PRO A 8 38.73 8.09 11.80
N LYS A 9 39.37 7.08 11.24
CA LYS A 9 38.69 5.87 10.71
C LYS A 9 38.20 4.90 11.80
N LYS A 10 38.81 4.88 13.00
CA LYS A 10 38.37 4.01 14.11
C LYS A 10 37.25 4.64 14.95
N ALA A 11 37.17 5.96 15.01
CA ALA A 11 36.09 6.66 15.70
C ALA A 11 34.73 6.49 15.01
N CYS A 12 34.72 6.36 13.69
CA CYS A 12 33.48 6.22 12.91
C CYS A 12 32.79 4.85 13.12
N LEU A 13 33.55 3.77 13.33
CA LEU A 13 33.00 2.43 13.53
C LEU A 13 32.44 2.19 14.94
N SER A 14 33.03 2.80 15.97
CA SER A 14 32.51 2.67 17.35
C SER A 14 31.23 3.51 17.57
N ILE A 15 31.12 4.65 16.92
CA ILE A 15 29.91 5.49 16.95
C ILE A 15 28.77 4.81 16.16
N LEU A 16 29.07 4.16 15.04
CA LEU A 16 28.10 3.36 14.28
C LEU A 16 27.58 2.16 15.08
N TYR A 17 28.43 1.50 15.87
CA TYR A 17 28.01 0.34 16.68
C TYR A 17 27.11 0.75 17.87
N ALA A 18 27.40 1.89 18.51
CA ALA A 18 26.60 2.42 19.63
C ALA A 18 25.21 2.93 19.19
N LEU A 19 25.04 3.32 17.91
CA LEU A 19 23.78 3.79 17.35
C LEU A 19 22.84 2.64 16.88
N PHE A 20 23.37 1.41 16.79
CA PHE A 20 22.60 0.25 16.32
C PHE A 20 21.97 -0.59 17.43
N THR A 21 22.36 -0.41 18.67
CA THR A 21 21.83 -1.20 19.80
C THR A 21 21.17 -0.29 20.83
N ASN A 22 19.87 -0.22 20.82
CA ASN A 22 19.10 0.32 21.95
C ASN A 22 18.74 -0.86 22.88
N THR A 23 19.54 -1.01 23.95
CA THR A 23 19.53 -2.16 24.86
C THR A 23 18.28 -2.28 25.76
N ARG A 24 17.24 -1.46 25.61
CA ARG A 24 16.04 -1.55 26.46
C ARG A 24 14.77 -2.11 25.79
N LYS A 25 14.76 -2.29 24.48
CA LYS A 25 13.68 -3.02 23.76
C LYS A 25 14.29 -3.62 22.50
N ASN A 26 14.19 -4.93 22.33
CA ASN A 26 14.58 -5.68 21.12
C ASN A 26 13.73 -5.28 19.88
N GLU A 27 13.54 -4.02 19.64
CA GLU A 27 12.89 -3.50 18.44
C GLU A 27 13.98 -3.13 17.44
N TRP A 28 14.00 -3.86 16.32
CA TRP A 28 14.84 -3.54 15.17
C TRP A 28 14.41 -2.17 14.62
N ILE A 29 15.15 -1.14 14.97
CA ILE A 29 14.97 0.21 14.40
C ILE A 29 15.71 0.21 13.06
N GLY A 30 14.98 0.10 11.96
CA GLY A 30 15.55 0.17 10.62
C GLY A 30 16.46 1.39 10.39
N PRO A 31 17.27 1.42 9.32
CA PRO A 31 18.33 2.40 9.13
C PRO A 31 17.79 3.83 9.27
N ARG A 32 18.32 4.56 10.25
CA ARG A 32 18.03 5.99 10.41
C ARG A 32 18.73 6.75 9.28
N VAL A 33 17.96 7.51 8.54
CA VAL A 33 18.53 8.44 7.57
C VAL A 33 18.90 9.72 8.33
N PHE A 34 20.14 10.11 8.23
CA PHE A 34 20.65 11.37 8.80
C PHE A 34 20.73 12.42 7.69
N ASP A 35 20.51 13.68 8.04
CA ASP A 35 20.76 14.81 7.15
C ASP A 35 22.26 15.10 7.02
N VAL A 36 22.59 16.15 6.25
CA VAL A 36 23.98 16.59 6.04
C VAL A 36 24.69 16.99 7.36
N TRP A 37 23.92 17.26 8.40
CA TRP A 37 24.40 17.67 9.73
C TRP A 37 24.42 16.51 10.74
N GLY A 38 24.14 15.28 10.31
CA GLY A 38 24.11 14.10 11.17
C GLY A 38 22.90 14.02 12.11
N LEU A 39 21.88 14.85 11.90
CA LEU A 39 20.63 14.80 12.68
C LEU A 39 19.68 13.73 12.15
N PRO A 40 18.95 13.00 13.03
CA PRO A 40 18.00 11.97 12.60
C PRO A 40 16.82 12.62 11.86
N THR A 41 16.73 12.40 10.55
CA THR A 41 15.61 12.89 9.74
C THR A 41 14.35 12.10 10.01
N LYS A 42 13.28 12.78 10.43
CA LYS A 42 11.95 12.18 10.57
C LYS A 42 11.33 12.00 9.20
N ARG A 43 11.07 10.76 8.78
CA ARG A 43 10.32 10.48 7.56
C ARG A 43 8.87 10.89 7.76
N ILE A 44 8.40 11.85 6.99
CA ILE A 44 7.02 12.30 7.00
C ILE A 44 6.31 11.68 5.79
N LEU A 45 5.23 10.94 6.04
CA LEU A 45 4.38 10.43 4.97
C LEU A 45 3.27 11.46 4.70
N LYS A 46 3.16 11.90 3.45
CA LYS A 46 2.10 12.82 3.00
C LYS A 46 1.29 12.19 1.88
N ALA A 47 -0.01 12.41 1.89
CA ALA A 47 -0.92 11.98 0.84
C ALA A 47 -1.35 13.20 0.01
N TYR A 48 -1.18 13.10 -1.31
CA TYR A 48 -1.58 14.13 -2.27
C TYR A 48 -2.77 13.62 -3.07
N LYS A 49 -3.89 14.36 -3.02
CA LYS A 49 -5.10 14.00 -3.75
C LYS A 49 -5.16 14.75 -5.07
N LEU A 50 -5.23 14.01 -6.16
CA LEU A 50 -5.36 14.51 -7.53
C LEU A 50 -6.71 14.12 -8.09
N ARG A 51 -7.32 14.99 -8.89
CA ARG A 51 -8.47 14.64 -9.71
C ARG A 51 -7.98 14.08 -11.03
N LEU A 52 -8.50 12.92 -11.42
CA LEU A 52 -8.17 12.24 -12.66
C LEU A 52 -9.24 12.53 -13.72
N TYR A 53 -8.80 12.64 -14.97
CA TYR A 53 -9.62 12.78 -16.17
C TYR A 53 -9.36 11.61 -17.13
N PRO A 54 -9.82 10.39 -16.78
CA PRO A 54 -9.59 9.22 -17.61
C PRO A 54 -10.46 9.25 -18.87
N THR A 55 -9.96 8.68 -19.97
CA THR A 55 -10.74 8.39 -21.19
C THR A 55 -11.82 7.34 -20.90
N VAL A 56 -12.77 7.15 -21.81
CA VAL A 56 -13.83 6.16 -21.67
C VAL A 56 -13.27 4.74 -21.45
N GLU A 57 -12.24 4.38 -22.20
CA GLU A 57 -11.56 3.09 -22.05
C GLU A 57 -10.87 2.94 -20.70
N GLN A 58 -10.19 4.00 -20.26
CA GLN A 58 -9.54 4.01 -18.94
C GLN A 58 -10.57 3.94 -17.81
N GLN A 59 -11.73 4.60 -17.94
CA GLN A 59 -12.83 4.50 -16.98
C GLN A 59 -13.32 3.05 -16.87
N ALA A 60 -13.57 2.39 -18.00
CA ALA A 60 -14.00 0.99 -18.01
C ALA A 60 -12.99 0.08 -17.30
N ARG A 61 -11.66 0.26 -17.54
CA ARG A 61 -10.61 -0.51 -16.87
C ARG A 61 -10.51 -0.21 -15.37
N ILE A 62 -10.70 1.05 -14.96
CA ILE A 62 -10.74 1.43 -13.53
C ILE A 62 -11.93 0.75 -12.86
N ASP A 63 -13.11 0.84 -13.45
CA ASP A 63 -14.33 0.26 -12.89
C ASP A 63 -14.24 -1.26 -12.81
N HIS A 64 -13.68 -1.90 -13.84
CA HIS A 64 -13.39 -3.33 -13.82
C HIS A 64 -12.46 -3.70 -12.66
N THR A 65 -11.35 -2.96 -12.47
CA THR A 65 -10.41 -3.21 -11.37
C THR A 65 -11.07 -3.01 -9.99
N LEU A 66 -11.95 -2.01 -9.86
CA LEU A 66 -12.72 -1.76 -8.63
C LEU A 66 -13.63 -2.95 -8.30
N ASP A 67 -14.35 -3.46 -9.30
CA ASP A 67 -15.24 -4.61 -9.14
C ASP A 67 -14.47 -5.90 -8.81
N CYS A 68 -13.31 -6.13 -9.46
CA CYS A 68 -12.40 -7.24 -9.16
C CYS A 68 -11.87 -7.17 -7.72
N CYS A 69 -11.42 -6.00 -7.26
CA CYS A 69 -10.92 -5.84 -5.89
C CYS A 69 -12.01 -6.07 -4.85
N ARG A 70 -13.24 -5.60 -5.11
CA ARG A 70 -14.39 -5.87 -4.23
C ARG A 70 -14.71 -7.35 -4.17
N PHE A 71 -14.73 -8.02 -5.31
CA PHE A 71 -14.98 -9.47 -5.40
C PHE A 71 -13.92 -10.26 -4.61
N VAL A 72 -12.62 -9.97 -4.84
CA VAL A 72 -11.53 -10.64 -4.13
C VAL A 72 -11.62 -10.40 -2.63
N PHE A 73 -11.86 -9.17 -2.19
CA PHE A 73 -12.04 -8.85 -0.77
C PHE A 73 -13.16 -9.69 -0.15
N ASN A 74 -14.34 -9.70 -0.78
CA ASN A 74 -15.50 -10.42 -0.26
C ASN A 74 -15.28 -11.94 -0.26
N HIS A 75 -14.68 -12.47 -1.32
CA HIS A 75 -14.37 -13.90 -1.41
C HIS A 75 -13.38 -14.35 -0.33
N MET A 76 -12.31 -13.55 -0.10
CA MET A 76 -11.33 -13.87 0.95
C MET A 76 -11.91 -13.69 2.35
N LEU A 77 -12.81 -12.72 2.55
CA LEU A 77 -13.52 -12.54 3.82
C LEU A 77 -14.40 -13.74 4.14
N ASP A 78 -15.24 -14.20 3.19
CA ASP A 78 -16.07 -15.39 3.33
C ASP A 78 -15.24 -16.65 3.65
N ARG A 79 -14.14 -16.83 2.89
CA ARG A 79 -13.23 -17.94 3.11
C ARG A 79 -12.60 -17.91 4.50
N GLN A 80 -12.15 -16.75 4.95
CA GLN A 80 -11.60 -16.56 6.28
C GLN A 80 -12.63 -16.90 7.37
N GLN A 81 -13.87 -16.44 7.23
CA GLN A 81 -14.95 -16.76 8.17
C GLN A 81 -15.18 -18.27 8.25
N LYS A 82 -15.27 -18.94 7.10
CA LYS A 82 -15.48 -20.39 7.04
C LYS A 82 -14.34 -21.20 7.68
N ILE A 83 -13.08 -20.80 7.47
CA ILE A 83 -11.93 -21.46 8.07
C ILE A 83 -11.92 -21.24 9.58
N TYR A 84 -12.16 -20.00 10.02
CA TYR A 84 -12.20 -19.68 11.44
C TYR A 84 -13.30 -20.46 12.17
N THR A 85 -14.52 -20.51 11.60
CA THR A 85 -15.64 -21.26 12.19
C THR A 85 -15.38 -22.76 12.27
N ARG A 86 -14.68 -23.35 11.28
CA ARG A 86 -14.46 -24.80 11.22
C ARG A 86 -13.24 -25.26 12.01
N ARG A 87 -12.16 -24.45 12.06
CA ARG A 87 -10.84 -24.87 12.55
C ARG A 87 -10.25 -23.96 13.61
N GLY A 88 -10.85 -22.78 13.86
CA GLY A 88 -10.27 -21.75 14.72
C GLY A 88 -9.00 -21.10 14.13
N GLU A 89 -8.67 -21.40 12.87
CA GLU A 89 -7.43 -20.94 12.22
C GLU A 89 -7.62 -19.61 11.50
N HIS A 90 -6.53 -18.87 11.39
CA HIS A 90 -6.48 -17.60 10.64
C HIS A 90 -5.61 -17.75 9.39
N MET A 91 -6.14 -17.31 8.23
CA MET A 91 -5.35 -17.21 7.01
C MET A 91 -4.54 -15.91 6.99
N SER A 92 -3.24 -16.02 6.71
CA SER A 92 -2.40 -14.86 6.44
C SER A 92 -2.73 -14.22 5.07
N ALA A 93 -2.36 -12.94 4.87
CA ALA A 93 -2.47 -12.31 3.54
C ALA A 93 -1.70 -13.08 2.47
N TYR A 94 -0.58 -13.70 2.84
CA TYR A 94 0.23 -14.51 1.93
C TYR A 94 -0.54 -15.75 1.44
N ASP A 95 -1.24 -16.44 2.34
CA ASP A 95 -2.05 -17.61 1.96
C ASP A 95 -3.25 -17.21 1.11
N MET A 96 -3.88 -16.08 1.42
CA MET A 96 -4.92 -15.50 0.57
C MET A 96 -4.40 -15.17 -0.84
N GLN A 97 -3.17 -14.66 -0.96
CA GLN A 97 -2.54 -14.41 -2.26
C GLN A 97 -2.24 -15.68 -3.06
N LYS A 98 -1.89 -16.80 -2.39
CA LYS A 98 -1.76 -18.10 -3.05
C LYS A 98 -3.11 -18.58 -3.61
N VAL A 99 -4.18 -18.42 -2.82
CA VAL A 99 -5.56 -18.71 -3.27
C VAL A 99 -5.92 -17.83 -4.46
N LEU A 100 -5.65 -16.52 -4.41
CA LEU A 100 -5.88 -15.59 -5.50
C LEU A 100 -5.17 -16.03 -6.80
N THR A 101 -3.94 -16.52 -6.70
CA THR A 101 -3.18 -17.03 -7.85
C THR A 101 -3.89 -18.22 -8.50
N ARG A 102 -4.41 -19.15 -7.69
CA ARG A 102 -5.21 -20.28 -8.20
C ARG A 102 -6.53 -19.83 -8.80
N MET A 103 -7.22 -18.88 -8.17
CA MET A 103 -8.49 -18.31 -8.69
C MET A 103 -8.34 -17.71 -10.09
N LYS A 104 -7.21 -17.08 -10.40
CA LYS A 104 -6.94 -16.54 -11.74
C LYS A 104 -6.91 -17.60 -12.85
N ASN A 105 -6.73 -18.88 -12.51
CA ASN A 105 -6.79 -19.97 -13.48
C ASN A 105 -8.25 -20.33 -13.85
N TYR A 106 -9.16 -20.19 -12.91
CA TYR A 106 -10.58 -20.49 -13.10
C TYR A 106 -11.42 -19.27 -13.46
N LEU A 107 -10.94 -18.07 -13.14
CA LEU A 107 -11.60 -16.78 -13.38
C LEU A 107 -10.69 -15.87 -14.23
N PRO A 108 -10.69 -16.04 -15.57
CA PRO A 108 -9.77 -15.32 -16.46
C PRO A 108 -9.88 -13.80 -16.35
N TRP A 109 -11.07 -13.26 -16.13
CA TRP A 109 -11.32 -11.83 -15.99
C TRP A 109 -10.56 -11.17 -14.82
N LEU A 110 -10.08 -11.94 -13.83
CA LEU A 110 -9.19 -11.43 -12.78
C LEU A 110 -7.76 -11.15 -13.28
N ARG A 111 -7.39 -11.64 -14.46
CA ARG A 111 -6.06 -11.39 -15.05
C ARG A 111 -5.99 -10.00 -15.66
N ASP A 112 -7.12 -9.44 -16.08
CA ASP A 112 -7.22 -8.13 -16.72
C ASP A 112 -7.16 -6.98 -15.71
N ALA A 113 -7.27 -7.29 -14.42
CA ALA A 113 -7.18 -6.32 -13.33
C ALA A 113 -5.74 -6.19 -12.79
N ASP A 114 -5.42 -5.04 -12.19
CA ASP A 114 -4.12 -4.79 -11.57
C ASP A 114 -3.82 -5.83 -10.48
N SER A 115 -2.82 -6.66 -10.75
CA SER A 115 -2.39 -7.73 -9.84
C SER A 115 -1.94 -7.23 -8.47
N LYS A 116 -1.36 -6.02 -8.38
CA LYS A 116 -0.95 -5.42 -7.11
C LYS A 116 -2.16 -4.96 -6.31
N ALA A 117 -3.15 -4.39 -6.99
CA ALA A 117 -4.41 -4.00 -6.36
C ALA A 117 -5.16 -5.22 -5.79
N LEU A 118 -5.22 -6.32 -6.54
CA LEU A 118 -5.82 -7.56 -6.05
C LEU A 118 -5.08 -8.15 -4.85
N LYS A 119 -3.74 -8.16 -4.86
CA LYS A 119 -2.94 -8.59 -3.71
C LYS A 119 -3.16 -7.69 -2.50
N TYR A 120 -3.28 -6.38 -2.72
CA TYR A 120 -3.56 -5.44 -1.64
C TYR A 120 -4.96 -5.65 -1.04
N ALA A 121 -5.95 -6.05 -1.83
CA ALA A 121 -7.27 -6.42 -1.31
C ALA A 121 -7.19 -7.60 -0.32
N CYS A 122 -6.29 -8.58 -0.54
CA CYS A 122 -6.02 -9.64 0.44
C CYS A 122 -5.42 -9.09 1.75
N CYS A 123 -4.47 -8.16 1.64
CA CYS A 123 -3.90 -7.50 2.83
C CYS A 123 -4.98 -6.72 3.61
N GLN A 124 -5.91 -6.05 2.92
CA GLN A 124 -7.02 -5.34 3.58
C GLN A 124 -7.91 -6.27 4.41
N VAL A 125 -8.11 -7.52 4.00
CA VAL A 125 -8.87 -8.50 4.79
C VAL A 125 -8.11 -8.84 6.08
N GLU A 126 -6.81 -9.13 5.97
CA GLU A 126 -5.97 -9.42 7.14
C GLU A 126 -5.92 -8.23 8.11
N ASP A 127 -5.72 -7.01 7.59
CA ASP A 127 -5.70 -5.79 8.39
C ASP A 127 -7.03 -5.54 9.10
N ALA A 128 -8.17 -5.80 8.43
CA ALA A 128 -9.49 -5.67 9.02
C ALA A 128 -9.68 -6.61 10.23
N TYR A 129 -9.20 -7.86 10.14
CA TYR A 129 -9.22 -8.78 11.28
C TYR A 129 -8.24 -8.36 12.37
N LYS A 130 -7.04 -7.90 12.04
CA LYS A 130 -6.08 -7.37 13.01
C LYS A 130 -6.67 -6.21 13.81
N HIS A 131 -7.37 -5.28 13.16
CA HIS A 131 -8.04 -4.16 13.83
C HIS A 131 -9.21 -4.62 14.70
N PHE A 132 -9.98 -5.61 14.26
CA PHE A 132 -11.06 -6.21 15.03
C PHE A 132 -10.53 -6.87 16.32
N PHE A 133 -9.50 -7.72 16.23
CA PHE A 133 -8.92 -8.37 17.42
C PHE A 133 -8.25 -7.39 18.39
N LYS A 134 -7.75 -6.26 17.88
CA LYS A 134 -7.25 -5.15 18.71
C LYS A 134 -8.37 -4.29 19.30
N LYS A 135 -9.66 -4.64 19.09
CA LYS A 135 -10.84 -3.87 19.53
C LYS A 135 -10.86 -2.42 19.01
N GLN A 136 -10.22 -2.16 17.86
CA GLN A 136 -10.18 -0.84 17.23
C GLN A 136 -11.37 -0.60 16.29
N CYS A 137 -11.93 -1.67 15.73
CA CYS A 137 -13.04 -1.63 14.78
C CYS A 137 -14.01 -2.80 15.03
N GLY A 138 -15.23 -2.67 14.52
CA GLY A 138 -16.20 -3.77 14.50
C GLY A 138 -15.79 -4.93 13.59
N PHE A 139 -16.59 -5.98 13.58
CA PHE A 139 -16.36 -7.16 12.76
C PHE A 139 -16.33 -6.80 11.27
N PRO A 140 -15.40 -7.36 10.45
CA PRO A 140 -15.30 -7.06 9.04
C PRO A 140 -16.58 -7.43 8.26
N HIS A 141 -17.08 -6.49 7.45
CA HIS A 141 -18.29 -6.67 6.65
C HIS A 141 -18.00 -6.77 5.15
N PHE A 142 -18.89 -7.43 4.42
CA PHE A 142 -18.83 -7.50 2.95
C PHE A 142 -18.99 -6.11 2.34
N LYS A 143 -18.16 -5.81 1.34
CA LYS A 143 -18.24 -4.56 0.57
C LYS A 143 -19.39 -4.63 -0.44
N LYS A 144 -20.35 -3.70 -0.33
CA LYS A 144 -21.48 -3.57 -1.26
C LYS A 144 -21.19 -2.48 -2.30
N LYS A 145 -21.61 -2.69 -3.56
CA LYS A 145 -21.35 -1.75 -4.68
C LYS A 145 -21.86 -0.33 -4.43
N ARG A 146 -23.03 -0.20 -3.79
CA ARG A 146 -23.70 1.09 -3.56
C ARG A 146 -23.33 1.76 -2.23
N GLN A 147 -22.85 1.01 -1.25
CA GLN A 147 -22.63 1.51 0.11
C GLN A 147 -21.19 1.86 0.42
N CYS A 148 -20.24 1.39 -0.38
CA CYS A 148 -18.83 1.64 -0.14
C CYS A 148 -18.29 2.58 -1.21
N ALA A 149 -17.49 3.57 -0.79
CA ALA A 149 -16.68 4.33 -1.72
C ALA A 149 -15.81 3.37 -2.53
N ALA A 150 -16.04 3.33 -3.84
CA ALA A 150 -15.32 2.43 -4.71
C ALA A 150 -13.87 2.89 -4.80
N SER A 151 -12.95 2.16 -4.19
CA SER A 151 -11.52 2.44 -4.22
C SER A 151 -10.69 1.18 -4.28
N TYR A 152 -9.55 1.26 -4.95
CA TYR A 152 -8.51 0.26 -4.91
C TYR A 152 -7.14 0.92 -4.71
N THR A 153 -6.21 0.19 -4.12
CA THR A 153 -4.86 0.69 -3.86
C THR A 153 -3.86 -0.18 -4.60
N THR A 154 -3.00 0.47 -5.39
CA THR A 154 -1.83 -0.16 -6.00
C THR A 154 -0.57 0.29 -5.27
N THR A 155 0.33 -0.66 -5.01
CA THR A 155 1.57 -0.38 -4.30
C THR A 155 2.69 -0.05 -5.28
N LYS A 156 3.73 0.63 -4.78
CA LYS A 156 4.91 1.00 -5.57
C LYS A 156 5.45 -0.19 -6.35
N GLY A 157 5.56 -0.02 -7.60
CA GLY A 157 6.39 -0.73 -8.53
C GLY A 157 6.83 0.29 -9.54
N THR A 158 7.70 -0.04 -10.43
CA THR A 158 8.20 0.78 -11.52
C THR A 158 7.12 1.42 -12.42
N SER A 159 5.85 1.25 -12.08
CA SER A 159 4.71 1.58 -12.93
C SER A 159 3.92 2.82 -12.51
N ILE A 160 4.28 3.49 -11.41
CA ILE A 160 3.61 4.74 -10.98
C ILE A 160 4.60 5.87 -11.17
N HIS A 161 4.28 6.77 -12.10
CA HIS A 161 5.06 7.98 -12.37
C HIS A 161 4.13 9.19 -12.34
N ILE A 162 4.67 10.33 -12.00
CA ILE A 162 3.94 11.60 -11.96
C ILE A 162 4.75 12.58 -12.77
N GLU A 163 4.11 13.20 -13.75
CA GLU A 163 4.66 14.29 -14.54
C GLU A 163 3.66 15.44 -14.51
N GLN A 164 4.15 16.65 -14.47
CA GLN A 164 3.44 17.91 -14.39
C GLN A 164 1.89 17.86 -14.21
N ARG A 165 1.16 17.34 -15.19
CA ARG A 165 -0.31 17.22 -15.23
C ARG A 165 -0.80 15.82 -15.54
N GLN A 166 0.06 14.82 -15.45
CA GLN A 166 -0.29 13.44 -15.77
C GLN A 166 0.24 12.48 -14.71
N VAL A 167 -0.52 11.41 -14.51
CA VAL A 167 -0.13 10.30 -13.64
C VAL A 167 -0.16 9.01 -14.44
N LYS A 168 0.96 8.29 -14.47
CA LYS A 168 1.03 6.95 -15.04
C LYS A 168 0.62 5.94 -14.00
N LEU A 169 -0.37 5.13 -14.33
CA LEU A 169 -0.86 4.04 -13.48
C LEU A 169 -0.73 2.69 -14.19
N PRO A 170 -0.54 1.58 -13.44
CA PRO A 170 -0.48 0.24 -14.01
C PRO A 170 -1.72 -0.07 -14.85
N LEU A 171 -1.57 -0.69 -16.01
CA LEU A 171 -2.61 -1.08 -16.98
C LEU A 171 -3.39 0.09 -17.62
N LEU A 172 -3.32 1.29 -17.07
CA LEU A 172 -4.07 2.46 -17.52
C LEU A 172 -3.21 3.40 -18.37
N GLY A 173 -1.86 3.32 -18.23
CA GLY A 173 -0.97 4.28 -18.88
C GLY A 173 -1.05 5.68 -18.27
N TRP A 174 -0.81 6.70 -19.08
CA TRP A 174 -0.88 8.09 -18.67
C TRP A 174 -2.32 8.60 -18.62
N ILE A 175 -2.68 9.24 -17.52
CA ILE A 175 -3.99 9.85 -17.29
C ILE A 175 -3.78 11.31 -16.92
N GLU A 176 -4.53 12.21 -17.55
CA GLU A 176 -4.54 13.62 -17.16
C GLU A 176 -5.00 13.75 -15.71
N ALA A 177 -4.25 14.53 -14.92
CA ALA A 177 -4.52 14.74 -13.51
C ALA A 177 -4.40 16.20 -13.15
N ARG A 178 -5.31 16.70 -12.33
CA ARG A 178 -5.29 18.06 -11.80
C ARG A 178 -5.29 18.03 -10.28
N GLY A 179 -4.43 18.85 -9.69
CA GLY A 179 -4.31 18.97 -8.23
C GLY A 179 -3.19 19.92 -7.85
N GLY A 180 -2.89 20.02 -6.56
CA GLY A 180 -1.76 20.80 -6.07
C GLY A 180 -0.41 20.27 -6.54
N LYS A 181 0.62 21.10 -6.47
CA LYS A 181 2.01 20.70 -6.79
C LYS A 181 2.40 19.53 -5.89
N ILE A 182 2.83 18.45 -6.53
CA ILE A 182 3.40 17.29 -5.82
C ILE A 182 4.91 17.48 -5.79
N PRO A 183 5.54 17.50 -4.61
CA PRO A 183 6.98 17.58 -4.51
C PRO A 183 7.64 16.29 -5.01
N ASP A 184 8.88 16.38 -5.38
CA ASP A 184 9.69 15.20 -5.70
C ASP A 184 9.83 14.30 -4.47
N GLY A 185 9.67 13.02 -4.65
CA GLY A 185 9.75 12.08 -3.53
C GLY A 185 9.46 10.64 -3.95
N VAL A 186 9.60 9.74 -2.99
CA VAL A 186 9.42 8.31 -3.22
C VAL A 186 7.95 7.93 -3.05
N ILE A 187 7.28 7.61 -4.14
CA ILE A 187 5.91 7.12 -4.13
C ILE A 187 5.85 5.76 -3.43
N LYS A 188 5.02 5.63 -2.39
CA LYS A 188 4.77 4.40 -1.64
C LYS A 188 3.62 3.61 -2.26
N ARG A 189 2.50 4.28 -2.47
CA ARG A 189 1.28 3.70 -3.03
C ARG A 189 0.37 4.77 -3.65
N ALA A 190 -0.49 4.36 -4.57
CA ALA A 190 -1.56 5.18 -5.10
C ALA A 190 -2.91 4.50 -4.81
N THR A 191 -3.86 5.26 -4.28
CA THR A 191 -5.24 4.82 -4.08
C THR A 191 -6.13 5.53 -5.07
N ILE A 192 -6.75 4.78 -5.96
CA ILE A 192 -7.68 5.27 -6.96
C ILE A 192 -9.10 5.13 -6.41
N GLN A 193 -9.88 6.19 -6.48
CA GLN A 193 -11.23 6.25 -5.94
C GLN A 193 -12.20 6.81 -6.97
N ARG A 194 -13.35 6.17 -7.11
CA ARG A 194 -14.50 6.72 -7.82
C ARG A 194 -15.47 7.32 -6.80
N SER A 195 -15.84 8.59 -6.99
CA SER A 195 -16.83 9.26 -6.16
C SER A 195 -18.25 8.85 -6.57
N ALA A 196 -19.22 9.08 -5.69
CA ALA A 196 -20.65 8.88 -5.99
C ALA A 196 -21.12 9.72 -7.21
N THR A 197 -20.48 10.86 -7.47
CA THR A 197 -20.75 11.71 -8.63
C THR A 197 -20.05 11.26 -9.91
N GLY A 198 -19.46 10.06 -9.95
CA GLY A 198 -18.74 9.54 -11.11
C GLY A 198 -17.35 10.14 -11.36
N LYS A 199 -16.86 11.03 -10.49
CA LYS A 199 -15.54 11.64 -10.63
C LYS A 199 -14.46 10.72 -10.07
N TYR A 200 -13.28 10.70 -10.73
CA TYR A 200 -12.14 9.87 -10.33
C TYR A 200 -11.07 10.69 -9.64
N TYR A 201 -10.48 10.10 -8.62
CA TYR A 201 -9.41 10.71 -7.82
C TYR A 201 -8.29 9.70 -7.59
N ALA A 202 -7.05 10.19 -7.56
CA ALA A 202 -5.90 9.43 -7.09
C ALA A 202 -5.34 10.08 -5.83
N SER A 203 -5.17 9.30 -4.77
CA SER A 203 -4.47 9.72 -3.56
C SER A 203 -3.10 9.03 -3.56
N ILE A 204 -2.05 9.82 -3.68
CA ILE A 204 -0.67 9.34 -3.80
C ILE A 204 0.03 9.56 -2.47
N LEU A 205 0.49 8.48 -1.86
CA LEU A 205 1.26 8.49 -0.61
C LEU A 205 2.75 8.48 -0.94
N MET A 206 3.46 9.45 -0.41
CA MET A 206 4.90 9.62 -0.56
C MET A 206 5.58 9.67 0.79
#